data_b3c06ea6a677769cf5eaa3fb74a73e71
#
_entry.id   b3c06ea6a677769cf5eaa3fb74a73e71
#
_cell.length_a   1.000
_cell.length_b   1.000
_cell.length_c   1.000
_cell.angle_alpha   90.00
_cell.angle_beta   90.00
_cell.angle_gamma   90.00
#
_symmetry.space_group_name_H-M   'P 1'
#
loop_
_entity.id
_entity.type
_entity.pdbx_description
1 polymer ?
#
loop_
_entity_poly.entity_id
_entity_poly.type
_entity_poly.pdbx_seq_one_letter_code
_entity_poly.pdbx_strand_id
1 'polypeptide(L)'
;MLFQKKDNIFTIPLPQNDLIFTRYLYVKDEVHVAILSSILNKSDDAIFWAYELYYSGFKHELFELLWNIYYDFFATLNPSFESYFLKKHGEWLNSEYDTLVSSIVQSLLFRPFNTDVFMLRNICESFEITCNYLINDFKQNLDLWIREKDYRSIAQWILNENTTTDLTDIYITSLHIFQANGLKLSINRLKNEFLRITKINTNIKHILLTRIMTLFSRIEKLKNGRIIYIAVDPDDIIPYDTVQGNRDFKAYNILKNECIRGINDTQHLSLFKLTRTKYDLKDAYLNNWEYHASFSPLWSQRIHWYGGYPDYDRQKIIFNDDESEEKFYRLYGYEPDEQKLEVQNKSVGFIKKVYNWKWFYDTYKKNGLFDVYEEELEEFDVDGLKY
;
A
#
# COMPACT_ATOMS: atom_id res chain seq x y z
N MET A 1 5.52 21.42 -4.12
CA MET A 1 6.21 22.11 -3.01
C MET A 1 5.19 22.75 -2.05
N LEU A 2 4.18 22.00 -1.58
CA LEU A 2 3.09 22.49 -0.73
C LEU A 2 2.77 21.58 0.46
N PHE A 3 3.58 20.54 0.73
CA PHE A 3 3.33 19.56 1.79
C PHE A 3 4.50 19.40 2.78
N GLN A 4 5.26 20.48 3.01
CA GLN A 4 6.18 20.50 4.13
C GLN A 4 5.62 21.42 5.22
N LYS A 5 4.68 20.93 6.05
CA LYS A 5 4.63 21.37 7.43
C LYS A 5 5.81 20.72 8.15
N LYS A 6 6.72 21.56 8.60
CA LYS A 6 7.84 21.17 9.47
C LYS A 6 7.27 20.70 10.80
N ASP A 7 6.95 19.43 10.90
CA ASP A 7 7.01 18.77 12.19
C ASP A 7 8.48 18.51 12.45
N ASN A 8 9.06 19.15 13.46
CA ASN A 8 10.35 18.81 14.03
C ASN A 8 10.22 17.46 14.77
N ILE A 9 9.81 16.42 14.08
CA ILE A 9 9.99 15.06 14.51
C ILE A 9 11.44 14.75 14.18
N PHE A 10 12.21 14.41 15.19
CA PHE A 10 13.54 13.84 15.02
C PHE A 10 13.38 12.56 14.17
N THR A 11 13.42 12.71 12.87
CA THR A 11 13.51 11.56 11.98
C THR A 11 14.95 11.08 12.04
N ILE A 12 15.18 10.08 12.86
CA ILE A 12 16.36 9.23 12.72
C ILE A 12 16.33 8.74 11.27
N PRO A 13 17.39 8.94 10.45
CA PRO A 13 17.41 8.42 9.10
C PRO A 13 17.17 6.91 9.18
N LEU A 14 16.05 6.46 8.64
CA LEU A 14 15.70 5.04 8.62
C LEU A 14 16.76 4.32 7.79
N PRO A 15 17.47 3.35 8.36
CA PRO A 15 18.33 2.49 7.57
C PRO A 15 17.45 1.85 6.48
N GLN A 16 17.93 1.87 5.24
CA GLN A 16 17.24 1.18 4.16
C GLN A 16 17.23 -0.32 4.48
N ASN A 17 16.04 -0.93 4.50
CA ASN A 17 15.78 -2.37 4.69
C ASN A 17 15.80 -2.91 6.12
N ASP A 18 15.59 -2.12 7.14
CA ASP A 18 15.50 -2.65 8.50
C ASP A 18 14.10 -3.15 8.86
N LEU A 19 14.08 -4.14 9.75
CA LEU A 19 12.87 -4.60 10.38
C LEU A 19 12.31 -3.51 11.30
N ILE A 20 11.05 -3.12 11.09
CA ILE A 20 10.39 -2.06 11.86
C ILE A 20 9.17 -2.65 12.56
N PHE A 21 9.07 -2.45 13.87
CA PHE A 21 7.89 -2.82 14.62
C PHE A 21 6.93 -1.64 14.80
N THR A 22 5.64 -1.93 14.66
CA THR A 22 4.54 -0.99 14.90
C THR A 22 4.27 -0.84 16.40
N ARG A 23 3.23 -0.09 16.78
CA ARG A 23 2.89 0.17 18.20
C ARG A 23 2.63 -1.11 19.02
N TYR A 24 2.08 -2.14 18.40
CA TYR A 24 1.83 -3.44 19.02
C TYR A 24 2.83 -4.53 18.60
N LEU A 25 4.01 -4.10 18.14
CA LEU A 25 5.11 -4.96 17.74
C LEU A 25 4.79 -5.90 16.55
N TYR A 26 3.86 -5.51 15.69
CA TYR A 26 3.73 -6.13 14.37
C TYR A 26 4.82 -5.63 13.43
N VAL A 27 5.21 -6.45 12.49
CA VAL A 27 6.16 -6.03 11.46
C VAL A 27 5.47 -5.09 10.47
N LYS A 28 6.02 -3.90 10.27
CA LYS A 28 5.38 -2.81 9.49
C LYS A 28 4.98 -3.23 8.08
N ASP A 29 5.89 -3.86 7.34
CA ASP A 29 5.60 -4.30 5.97
C ASP A 29 4.55 -5.42 5.91
N GLU A 30 4.47 -6.26 6.95
CA GLU A 30 3.38 -7.22 7.10
C GLU A 30 2.03 -6.53 7.36
N VAL A 31 2.02 -5.41 8.09
CA VAL A 31 0.81 -4.61 8.30
C VAL A 31 0.31 -4.02 6.97
N HIS A 32 1.20 -3.58 6.07
CA HIS A 32 0.81 -3.14 4.72
C HIS A 32 0.09 -4.25 3.95
N VAL A 33 0.65 -5.46 3.97
CA VAL A 33 0.02 -6.62 3.32
C VAL A 33 -1.31 -6.97 3.98
N ALA A 34 -1.40 -6.88 5.32
CA ALA A 34 -2.64 -7.15 6.05
C ALA A 34 -3.75 -6.15 5.71
N ILE A 35 -3.43 -4.86 5.57
CA ILE A 35 -4.39 -3.83 5.10
C ILE A 35 -4.92 -4.21 3.72
N LEU A 36 -4.03 -4.48 2.77
CA LEU A 36 -4.40 -4.83 1.41
C LEU A 36 -5.27 -6.09 1.37
N SER A 37 -4.80 -7.18 1.97
CA SER A 37 -5.52 -8.46 1.99
C SER A 37 -6.91 -8.32 2.65
N SER A 38 -6.99 -7.61 3.77
CA SER A 38 -8.26 -7.39 4.46
C SER A 38 -9.24 -6.58 3.61
N ILE A 39 -8.77 -5.55 2.90
CA ILE A 39 -9.62 -4.77 1.98
C ILE A 39 -10.13 -5.63 0.82
N LEU A 40 -9.27 -6.43 0.19
CA LEU A 40 -9.67 -7.30 -0.93
C LEU A 40 -10.62 -8.42 -0.47
N ASN A 41 -10.42 -8.96 0.73
CA ASN A 41 -11.29 -9.96 1.34
C ASN A 41 -12.56 -9.37 1.98
N LYS A 42 -12.70 -8.04 2.00
CA LYS A 42 -13.83 -7.33 2.62
C LYS A 42 -13.99 -7.66 4.10
N SER A 43 -12.86 -7.81 4.80
CA SER A 43 -12.81 -8.06 6.23
C SER A 43 -12.79 -6.75 7.01
N ASP A 44 -13.53 -6.68 8.11
CA ASP A 44 -13.52 -5.55 9.04
C ASP A 44 -12.15 -5.35 9.71
N ASP A 45 -11.29 -6.37 9.70
CA ASP A 45 -9.90 -6.26 10.17
C ASP A 45 -9.11 -5.17 9.45
N ALA A 46 -9.52 -4.78 8.23
CA ALA A 46 -8.89 -3.70 7.48
C ALA A 46 -8.80 -2.40 8.29
N ILE A 47 -9.79 -2.11 9.13
CA ILE A 47 -9.83 -0.92 9.99
C ILE A 47 -8.77 -1.03 11.08
N PHE A 48 -8.69 -2.20 11.73
CA PHE A 48 -7.67 -2.45 12.76
C PHE A 48 -6.26 -2.26 12.20
N TRP A 49 -5.94 -2.87 11.05
CA TRP A 49 -4.62 -2.75 10.44
C TRP A 49 -4.30 -1.33 9.98
N ALA A 50 -5.29 -0.61 9.45
CA ALA A 50 -5.11 0.80 9.07
C ALA A 50 -4.77 1.67 10.28
N TYR A 51 -5.47 1.50 11.41
CA TYR A 51 -5.16 2.22 12.63
C TYR A 51 -3.88 1.75 13.30
N GLU A 52 -3.50 0.49 13.15
CA GLU A 52 -2.21 0.01 13.61
C GLU A 52 -1.05 0.78 12.96
N LEU A 53 -1.13 0.98 11.63
CA LEU A 53 -0.14 1.78 10.91
C LEU A 53 -0.25 3.27 11.27
N TYR A 54 -1.47 3.82 11.33
CA TYR A 54 -1.74 5.22 11.63
C TYR A 54 -1.21 5.65 12.99
N TYR A 55 -1.57 4.92 14.04
CA TYR A 55 -1.18 5.24 15.42
C TYR A 55 0.25 4.82 15.76
N SER A 56 0.92 4.04 14.90
CA SER A 56 2.38 3.86 14.96
C SER A 56 3.14 5.09 14.47
N GLY A 57 2.42 6.08 13.90
CA GLY A 57 2.99 7.33 13.40
C GLY A 57 3.24 7.35 11.90
N PHE A 58 2.90 6.29 11.15
CA PHE A 58 3.08 6.20 9.70
C PHE A 58 1.85 6.76 8.93
N LYS A 59 1.34 7.91 9.38
CA LYS A 59 0.09 8.49 8.89
C LYS A 59 0.11 8.79 7.39
N HIS A 60 1.15 9.45 6.90
CA HIS A 60 1.28 9.78 5.47
C HIS A 60 1.47 8.53 4.61
N GLU A 61 2.30 7.59 5.08
CA GLU A 61 2.55 6.31 4.40
C GLU A 61 1.25 5.49 4.26
N LEU A 62 0.38 5.52 5.27
CA LEU A 62 -0.95 4.90 5.16
C LEU A 62 -1.78 5.50 4.03
N PHE A 63 -1.82 6.83 3.89
CA PHE A 63 -2.57 7.47 2.80
C PHE A 63 -1.97 7.16 1.44
N GLU A 64 -0.64 7.09 1.32
CA GLU A 64 0.04 6.66 0.09
C GLU A 64 -0.32 5.22 -0.26
N LEU A 65 -0.32 4.31 0.72
CA LEU A 65 -0.75 2.92 0.54
C LEU A 65 -2.21 2.84 0.08
N LEU A 66 -3.12 3.58 0.72
CA LEU A 66 -4.53 3.59 0.36
C LEU A 66 -4.77 4.15 -1.05
N TRP A 67 -4.01 5.16 -1.49
CA TRP A 67 -4.04 5.65 -2.86
C TRP A 67 -3.56 4.60 -3.86
N ASN A 68 -2.48 3.89 -3.56
CA ASN A 68 -1.99 2.81 -4.40
C ASN A 68 -3.02 1.68 -4.51
N ILE A 69 -3.62 1.25 -3.39
CA ILE A 69 -4.69 0.26 -3.37
C ILE A 69 -5.89 0.73 -4.22
N TYR A 70 -6.28 1.99 -4.10
CA TYR A 70 -7.38 2.54 -4.88
C TYR A 70 -7.10 2.48 -6.39
N TYR A 71 -5.93 2.92 -6.84
CA TYR A 71 -5.60 2.93 -8.26
C TYR A 71 -5.36 1.53 -8.82
N ASP A 72 -4.74 0.64 -8.07
CA ASP A 72 -4.47 -0.73 -8.53
C ASP A 72 -5.73 -1.60 -8.63
N PHE A 73 -6.71 -1.40 -7.74
CA PHE A 73 -7.82 -2.35 -7.63
C PHE A 73 -9.21 -1.72 -7.82
N PHE A 74 -9.42 -0.49 -7.45
CA PHE A 74 -10.76 0.06 -7.32
C PHE A 74 -11.14 1.11 -8.37
N ALA A 75 -10.20 1.92 -8.83
CA ALA A 75 -10.49 3.11 -9.61
C ALA A 75 -11.17 2.82 -10.94
N THR A 76 -10.82 1.72 -11.60
CA THR A 76 -11.42 1.30 -12.88
C THR A 76 -12.93 1.12 -12.80
N LEU A 77 -13.44 0.58 -11.69
CA LEU A 77 -14.86 0.34 -11.44
C LEU A 77 -15.51 1.41 -10.57
N ASN A 78 -14.75 2.29 -9.93
CA ASN A 78 -15.26 3.32 -9.02
C ASN A 78 -14.62 4.70 -9.28
N PRO A 79 -14.63 5.22 -10.50
CA PRO A 79 -13.92 6.46 -10.83
C PRO A 79 -14.47 7.68 -10.06
N SER A 80 -15.72 7.67 -9.64
CA SER A 80 -16.33 8.75 -8.85
C SER A 80 -15.80 8.83 -7.42
N PHE A 81 -15.25 7.75 -6.89
CA PHE A 81 -14.70 7.70 -5.53
C PHE A 81 -13.44 8.55 -5.38
N GLU A 82 -12.68 8.76 -6.44
CA GLU A 82 -11.47 9.57 -6.42
C GLU A 82 -11.71 10.97 -5.84
N SER A 83 -12.78 11.63 -6.27
CA SER A 83 -13.11 12.96 -5.77
C SER A 83 -13.47 12.98 -4.29
N TYR A 84 -14.14 11.92 -3.81
CA TYR A 84 -14.43 11.76 -2.39
C TYR A 84 -13.14 11.50 -1.60
N PHE A 85 -12.31 10.57 -2.06
CA PHE A 85 -11.04 10.27 -1.41
C PHE A 85 -10.14 11.50 -1.34
N LEU A 86 -10.02 12.22 -2.46
CA LEU A 86 -9.24 13.46 -2.51
C LEU A 86 -9.73 14.51 -1.50
N LYS A 87 -11.06 14.66 -1.38
CA LYS A 87 -11.68 15.55 -0.40
C LYS A 87 -11.32 15.11 1.02
N LYS A 88 -11.49 13.83 1.35
CA LYS A 88 -11.21 13.27 2.68
C LYS A 88 -9.73 13.36 3.05
N HIS A 89 -8.84 13.06 2.12
CA HIS A 89 -7.40 13.24 2.34
C HIS A 89 -7.04 14.72 2.56
N GLY A 90 -7.64 15.63 1.79
CA GLY A 90 -7.45 17.07 1.99
C GLY A 90 -8.01 17.58 3.33
N GLU A 91 -9.15 17.07 3.79
CA GLU A 91 -9.68 17.34 5.12
C GLU A 91 -8.72 16.86 6.22
N TRP A 92 -8.18 15.65 6.06
CA TRP A 92 -7.20 15.08 7.00
C TRP A 92 -5.91 15.91 7.07
N LEU A 93 -5.36 16.34 5.95
CA LEU A 93 -4.16 17.19 5.92
C LEU A 93 -4.32 18.50 6.68
N ASN A 94 -5.55 19.00 6.86
CA ASN A 94 -5.83 20.24 7.59
C ASN A 94 -6.19 20.01 9.06
N SER A 95 -6.80 18.87 9.40
CA SER A 95 -7.39 18.63 10.70
C SER A 95 -6.80 17.45 11.45
N GLU A 96 -6.15 16.53 10.73
CA GLU A 96 -5.67 15.24 11.22
C GLU A 96 -6.74 14.38 11.90
N TYR A 97 -8.03 14.61 11.59
CA TYR A 97 -9.11 13.78 12.12
C TYR A 97 -8.96 12.33 11.66
N ASP A 98 -8.78 11.46 12.62
CA ASP A 98 -8.53 10.03 12.41
C ASP A 98 -9.75 9.27 11.86
N THR A 99 -10.99 9.70 12.16
CA THR A 99 -12.23 9.16 11.57
C THR A 99 -12.24 9.16 10.04
N LEU A 100 -11.42 10.02 9.41
CA LEU A 100 -11.31 10.09 7.96
C LEU A 100 -10.65 8.83 7.38
N VAL A 101 -9.74 8.19 8.12
CA VAL A 101 -9.11 6.92 7.74
C VAL A 101 -10.16 5.82 7.63
N SER A 102 -10.94 5.60 8.68
CA SER A 102 -11.99 4.56 8.67
C SER A 102 -13.07 4.84 7.64
N SER A 103 -13.42 6.12 7.40
CA SER A 103 -14.37 6.51 6.35
C SER A 103 -13.91 6.09 4.95
N ILE A 104 -12.60 6.22 4.66
CA ILE A 104 -12.01 5.78 3.39
C ILE A 104 -11.97 4.24 3.32
N VAL A 105 -11.40 3.59 4.34
CA VAL A 105 -11.23 2.13 4.39
C VAL A 105 -12.58 1.42 4.28
N GLN A 106 -13.56 1.79 5.12
CA GLN A 106 -14.90 1.20 5.07
C GLN A 106 -15.56 1.43 3.70
N SER A 107 -15.38 2.63 3.12
CA SER A 107 -15.92 2.89 1.79
C SER A 107 -15.31 1.97 0.72
N LEU A 108 -14.06 1.53 0.83
CA LEU A 108 -13.44 0.58 -0.08
C LEU A 108 -14.01 -0.84 0.11
N LEU A 109 -14.29 -1.27 1.34
CA LEU A 109 -14.81 -2.61 1.63
C LEU A 109 -16.11 -2.94 0.88
N PHE A 110 -16.96 -1.94 0.62
CA PHE A 110 -18.27 -2.12 -0.07
C PHE A 110 -18.19 -1.97 -1.59
N ARG A 111 -17.01 -1.68 -2.15
CA ARG A 111 -16.86 -1.46 -3.59
C ARG A 111 -16.46 -2.71 -4.35
N PRO A 112 -16.91 -2.86 -5.60
CA PRO A 112 -16.33 -3.83 -6.50
C PRO A 112 -14.92 -3.40 -6.88
N PHE A 113 -14.06 -4.38 -7.15
CA PHE A 113 -12.72 -4.17 -7.63
C PHE A 113 -12.36 -5.18 -8.72
N ASN A 114 -11.26 -4.93 -9.43
CA ASN A 114 -10.58 -5.89 -10.30
C ASN A 114 -9.06 -5.78 -10.09
N THR A 115 -8.31 -6.67 -10.72
CA THR A 115 -6.85 -6.74 -10.60
C THR A 115 -6.11 -6.20 -11.81
N ASP A 116 -6.82 -5.64 -12.80
CA ASP A 116 -6.26 -5.32 -14.11
C ASP A 116 -5.05 -4.37 -14.05
N VAL A 117 -5.21 -3.23 -13.38
CA VAL A 117 -4.13 -2.23 -13.28
C VAL A 117 -2.96 -2.79 -12.50
N PHE A 118 -3.24 -3.47 -11.38
CA PHE A 118 -2.22 -4.10 -10.55
C PHE A 118 -1.39 -5.12 -11.35
N MET A 119 -2.06 -6.06 -12.04
CA MET A 119 -1.36 -7.09 -12.83
C MET A 119 -0.61 -6.48 -14.01
N LEU A 120 -1.22 -5.58 -14.78
CA LEU A 120 -0.55 -4.91 -15.91
C LEU A 120 0.72 -4.18 -15.47
N ARG A 121 0.63 -3.42 -14.37
CA ARG A 121 1.78 -2.68 -13.86
C ARG A 121 2.93 -3.60 -13.50
N ASN A 122 2.65 -4.69 -12.81
CA ASN A 122 3.69 -5.60 -12.35
C ASN A 122 4.24 -6.48 -13.48
N ILE A 123 3.42 -6.95 -14.40
CA ILE A 123 3.86 -7.65 -15.62
C ILE A 123 4.80 -6.76 -16.43
N CYS A 124 4.42 -5.51 -16.69
CA CYS A 124 5.21 -4.61 -17.51
C CYS A 124 6.49 -4.10 -16.83
N GLU A 125 6.52 -4.02 -15.49
CA GLU A 125 7.73 -3.71 -14.72
C GLU A 125 8.70 -4.88 -14.67
N SER A 126 8.20 -6.13 -14.73
CA SER A 126 8.99 -7.36 -14.57
C SER A 126 9.66 -7.82 -15.85
N PHE A 127 8.98 -7.64 -16.96
CA PHE A 127 9.47 -8.11 -18.25
C PHE A 127 10.11 -6.96 -19.03
N GLU A 128 11.40 -7.05 -19.31
CA GLU A 128 12.02 -6.29 -20.39
C GLU A 128 11.47 -6.77 -21.74
N ILE A 129 10.19 -6.52 -21.98
CA ILE A 129 9.64 -6.79 -23.31
C ILE A 129 10.31 -5.80 -24.26
N THR A 130 11.16 -6.30 -25.11
CA THR A 130 11.77 -5.54 -26.20
C THR A 130 10.69 -5.12 -27.19
N CYS A 131 9.92 -4.08 -26.84
CA CYS A 131 9.09 -3.40 -27.81
C CYS A 131 9.99 -2.58 -28.72
N ASN A 132 10.33 -3.13 -29.87
CA ASN A 132 11.04 -2.44 -30.96
C ASN A 132 10.19 -1.34 -31.63
N TYR A 133 9.26 -0.71 -30.92
CA TYR A 133 8.47 0.40 -31.44
C TYR A 133 9.23 1.70 -31.27
N LEU A 134 9.68 2.26 -32.39
CA LEU A 134 10.32 3.56 -32.44
C LEU A 134 9.36 4.63 -31.87
N ILE A 135 9.87 5.43 -30.96
CA ILE A 135 9.19 6.48 -30.19
C ILE A 135 8.37 7.47 -31.03
N ASN A 136 8.71 7.61 -32.32
CA ASN A 136 8.11 8.60 -33.22
C ASN A 136 6.66 8.32 -33.62
N ASP A 137 6.12 7.11 -33.38
CA ASP A 137 4.80 6.69 -33.88
C ASP A 137 3.79 6.39 -32.73
N PHE A 138 4.05 6.86 -31.50
CA PHE A 138 3.18 6.57 -30.37
C PHE A 138 1.69 6.89 -30.63
N LYS A 139 1.38 8.05 -31.22
CA LYS A 139 -0.02 8.43 -31.47
C LYS A 139 -0.72 7.49 -32.44
N GLN A 140 -0.01 6.96 -33.44
CA GLN A 140 -0.54 5.99 -34.40
C GLN A 140 -0.71 4.62 -33.73
N ASN A 141 0.29 4.19 -32.97
CA ASN A 141 0.25 2.92 -32.24
C ASN A 141 -0.84 2.94 -31.16
N LEU A 142 -1.01 4.05 -30.44
CA LEU A 142 -2.03 4.17 -29.41
C LEU A 142 -3.46 3.97 -29.98
N ASP A 143 -3.77 4.51 -31.16
CA ASP A 143 -5.07 4.28 -31.80
C ASP A 143 -5.26 2.79 -32.14
N LEU A 144 -4.22 2.14 -32.66
CA LEU A 144 -4.24 0.71 -32.95
C LEU A 144 -4.43 -0.12 -31.67
N TRP A 145 -3.60 0.12 -30.64
CA TRP A 145 -3.69 -0.61 -29.37
C TRP A 145 -5.04 -0.42 -28.67
N ILE A 146 -5.64 0.77 -28.76
CA ILE A 146 -6.97 1.00 -28.19
C ILE A 146 -8.03 0.20 -28.97
N ARG A 147 -7.94 0.15 -30.29
CA ARG A 147 -8.91 -0.61 -31.12
C ARG A 147 -8.77 -2.12 -30.94
N GLU A 148 -7.55 -2.61 -30.82
CA GLU A 148 -7.25 -4.03 -30.65
C GLU A 148 -7.31 -4.48 -29.20
N LYS A 149 -7.52 -3.54 -28.25
CA LYS A 149 -7.53 -3.79 -26.81
C LYS A 149 -6.21 -4.39 -26.31
N ASP A 150 -5.11 -3.95 -26.90
CA ASP A 150 -3.76 -4.36 -26.47
C ASP A 150 -3.36 -3.62 -25.19
N TYR A 151 -3.90 -4.08 -24.07
CA TYR A 151 -3.68 -3.50 -22.74
C TYR A 151 -2.21 -3.55 -22.34
N ARG A 152 -1.49 -4.64 -22.75
CA ARG A 152 -0.07 -4.83 -22.38
C ARG A 152 0.82 -3.81 -23.07
N SER A 153 0.68 -3.62 -24.36
CA SER A 153 1.45 -2.61 -25.09
C SER A 153 1.21 -1.20 -24.58
N ILE A 154 -0.04 -0.86 -24.26
CA ILE A 154 -0.39 0.44 -23.64
C ILE A 154 0.29 0.60 -22.27
N ALA A 155 0.18 -0.40 -21.41
CA ALA A 155 0.74 -0.36 -20.06
C ALA A 155 2.28 -0.28 -20.11
N GLN A 156 2.91 -1.13 -20.93
CA GLN A 156 4.35 -1.15 -21.09
C GLN A 156 4.87 0.19 -21.59
N TRP A 157 4.21 0.77 -22.59
CA TRP A 157 4.63 2.07 -23.11
C TRP A 157 4.53 3.16 -22.02
N ILE A 158 3.44 3.22 -21.26
CA ILE A 158 3.26 4.22 -20.19
C ILE A 158 4.31 4.04 -19.09
N LEU A 159 4.60 2.81 -18.69
CA LEU A 159 5.42 2.53 -17.51
C LEU A 159 6.92 2.61 -17.79
N ASN A 160 7.37 2.07 -18.92
CA ASN A 160 8.80 1.91 -19.22
C ASN A 160 9.46 3.15 -19.83
N GLU A 161 8.68 4.14 -20.25
CA GLU A 161 9.28 5.25 -20.97
C GLU A 161 9.96 6.28 -20.08
N ASN A 162 11.20 6.61 -20.43
CA ASN A 162 11.87 7.85 -20.01
C ASN A 162 11.32 9.03 -20.82
N THR A 163 10.03 9.32 -20.67
CA THR A 163 9.34 10.27 -21.53
C THR A 163 9.74 11.70 -21.24
N THR A 164 10.24 12.37 -22.27
CA THR A 164 10.18 13.82 -22.41
C THR A 164 8.78 14.30 -22.82
N THR A 165 7.84 13.39 -23.09
CA THR A 165 6.48 13.68 -23.54
C THR A 165 5.59 14.04 -22.36
N ASP A 166 4.79 15.10 -22.49
CA ASP A 166 3.81 15.47 -21.47
C ASP A 166 2.72 14.39 -21.35
N LEU A 167 2.69 13.68 -20.23
CA LEU A 167 1.69 12.66 -19.92
C LEU A 167 0.26 13.19 -19.99
N THR A 168 0.06 14.50 -19.82
CA THR A 168 -1.24 15.15 -20.00
C THR A 168 -1.67 15.13 -21.47
N ASP A 169 -0.76 15.37 -22.39
CA ASP A 169 -1.06 15.31 -23.82
C ASP A 169 -1.39 13.90 -24.27
N ILE A 170 -0.73 12.89 -23.69
CA ILE A 170 -1.04 11.48 -23.93
C ILE A 170 -2.47 11.16 -23.46
N TYR A 171 -2.82 11.62 -22.26
CA TYR A 171 -4.17 11.41 -21.75
C TYR A 171 -5.22 12.09 -22.63
N ILE A 172 -4.99 13.34 -23.06
CA ILE A 172 -5.91 14.06 -23.95
C ILE A 172 -6.05 13.33 -25.29
N THR A 173 -4.94 12.88 -25.86
CA THR A 173 -4.94 12.10 -27.11
C THR A 173 -5.76 10.81 -26.95
N SER A 174 -5.55 10.09 -25.86
CA SER A 174 -6.35 8.90 -25.54
C SER A 174 -7.85 9.21 -25.46
N LEU A 175 -8.23 10.30 -24.79
CA LEU A 175 -9.63 10.72 -24.70
C LEU A 175 -10.26 10.98 -26.07
N HIS A 176 -9.53 11.62 -27.00
CA HIS A 176 -10.01 11.84 -28.36
C HIS A 176 -10.18 10.54 -29.13
N ILE A 177 -9.25 9.59 -29.01
CA ILE A 177 -9.36 8.28 -29.66
C ILE A 177 -10.56 7.51 -29.10
N PHE A 178 -10.74 7.46 -27.78
CA PHE A 178 -11.91 6.82 -27.17
C PHE A 178 -13.22 7.49 -27.59
N GLN A 179 -13.25 8.80 -27.74
CA GLN A 179 -14.41 9.52 -28.24
C GLN A 179 -14.71 9.19 -29.69
N ALA A 180 -13.70 9.09 -30.55
CA ALA A 180 -13.84 8.67 -31.95
C ALA A 180 -14.36 7.22 -32.07
N ASN A 181 -14.01 6.36 -31.10
CA ASN A 181 -14.51 4.98 -30.98
C ASN A 181 -15.89 4.89 -30.26
N GLY A 182 -16.64 5.99 -30.16
CA GLY A 182 -18.03 6.02 -29.74
C GLY A 182 -18.28 6.28 -28.27
N LEU A 183 -17.24 6.52 -27.44
CA LEU A 183 -17.42 6.82 -26.05
C LEU A 183 -17.80 8.30 -25.84
N LYS A 184 -18.94 8.56 -25.19
CA LYS A 184 -19.35 9.95 -24.88
C LYS A 184 -18.53 10.49 -23.71
N LEU A 185 -17.61 11.43 -23.99
CA LEU A 185 -16.67 11.99 -23.02
C LEU A 185 -16.77 13.50 -22.95
N SER A 186 -16.63 14.05 -21.74
CA SER A 186 -16.38 15.47 -21.48
C SER A 186 -14.87 15.69 -21.31
N ILE A 187 -14.16 15.87 -22.43
CA ILE A 187 -12.69 15.92 -22.46
C ILE A 187 -12.14 17.01 -21.51
N ASN A 188 -12.68 18.22 -21.57
CA ASN A 188 -12.22 19.32 -20.71
C ASN A 188 -12.37 19.00 -19.22
N ARG A 189 -13.47 18.37 -18.83
CA ARG A 189 -13.69 17.96 -17.43
C ARG A 189 -12.66 16.90 -17.03
N LEU A 190 -12.49 15.83 -17.81
CA LEU A 190 -11.56 14.75 -17.52
C LEU A 190 -10.10 15.23 -17.49
N LYS A 191 -9.71 16.13 -18.40
CA LYS A 191 -8.40 16.79 -18.38
C LYS A 191 -8.20 17.56 -17.05
N ASN A 192 -9.17 18.37 -16.65
CA ASN A 192 -9.05 19.15 -15.42
C ASN A 192 -8.99 18.28 -14.16
N GLU A 193 -9.75 17.18 -14.13
CA GLU A 193 -9.67 16.18 -13.06
C GLU A 193 -8.28 15.53 -13.01
N PHE A 194 -7.71 15.16 -14.15
CA PHE A 194 -6.36 14.61 -14.24
C PHE A 194 -5.31 15.61 -13.75
N LEU A 195 -5.33 16.83 -14.24
CA LEU A 195 -4.40 17.89 -13.81
C LEU A 195 -4.50 18.20 -12.31
N ARG A 196 -5.70 18.09 -11.73
CA ARG A 196 -5.88 18.30 -10.29
C ARG A 196 -5.23 17.21 -9.46
N ILE A 197 -5.42 15.95 -9.84
CA ILE A 197 -4.86 14.83 -9.07
C ILE A 197 -3.35 14.70 -9.21
N THR A 198 -2.80 14.97 -10.40
CA THR A 198 -1.34 14.90 -10.64
C THR A 198 -0.53 16.00 -9.93
N LYS A 199 -1.19 17.05 -9.45
CA LYS A 199 -0.56 18.04 -8.55
C LYS A 199 -0.33 17.53 -7.14
N ILE A 200 -1.09 16.52 -6.74
CA ILE A 200 -1.12 16.00 -5.37
C ILE A 200 -0.39 14.67 -5.29
N ASN A 201 -0.60 13.81 -6.27
CA ASN A 201 0.02 12.49 -6.36
C ASN A 201 1.10 12.50 -7.42
N THR A 202 2.31 12.10 -7.05
CA THR A 202 3.49 12.12 -7.91
C THR A 202 3.59 10.92 -8.86
N ASN A 203 2.81 9.86 -8.63
CA ASN A 203 2.83 8.66 -9.47
C ASN A 203 1.95 8.81 -10.71
N ILE A 204 2.33 9.75 -11.57
CA ILE A 204 1.53 10.18 -12.73
C ILE A 204 1.32 9.04 -13.74
N LYS A 205 2.33 8.17 -13.95
CA LYS A 205 2.23 7.03 -14.87
C LYS A 205 1.17 6.03 -14.41
N HIS A 206 1.15 5.70 -13.12
CA HIS A 206 0.14 4.83 -12.54
C HIS A 206 -1.28 5.40 -12.69
N ILE A 207 -1.45 6.70 -12.43
CA ILE A 207 -2.73 7.39 -12.61
C ILE A 207 -3.16 7.36 -14.08
N LEU A 208 -2.24 7.63 -15.00
CA LEU A 208 -2.53 7.61 -16.44
C LEU A 208 -2.98 6.23 -16.91
N LEU A 209 -2.25 5.17 -16.54
CA LEU A 209 -2.64 3.79 -16.85
C LEU A 209 -4.04 3.49 -16.32
N THR A 210 -4.29 3.79 -15.05
CA THR A 210 -5.60 3.58 -14.41
C THR A 210 -6.72 4.34 -15.14
N ARG A 211 -6.48 5.57 -15.57
CA ARG A 211 -7.46 6.37 -16.31
C ARG A 211 -7.80 5.76 -17.66
N ILE A 212 -6.80 5.27 -18.37
CA ILE A 212 -7.01 4.59 -19.67
C ILE A 212 -7.78 3.28 -19.46
N MET A 213 -7.41 2.47 -18.45
CA MET A 213 -8.14 1.25 -18.11
C MET A 213 -9.60 1.53 -17.69
N THR A 214 -9.85 2.67 -17.02
CA THR A 214 -11.21 3.13 -16.72
C THR A 214 -12.02 3.42 -17.99
N LEU A 215 -11.42 3.94 -19.04
CA LEU A 215 -12.09 4.17 -20.32
C LEU A 215 -12.46 2.84 -21.01
N PHE A 216 -11.56 1.87 -20.97
CA PHE A 216 -11.86 0.52 -21.46
C PHE A 216 -13.00 -0.14 -20.69
N SER A 217 -12.99 -0.05 -19.35
CA SER A 217 -14.08 -0.60 -18.54
C SER A 217 -15.46 -0.01 -18.91
N ARG A 218 -15.49 1.25 -19.35
CA ARG A 218 -16.71 1.90 -19.84
C ARG A 218 -17.13 1.41 -21.23
N ILE A 219 -16.18 1.14 -22.15
CA ILE A 219 -16.47 0.52 -23.46
C ILE A 219 -17.07 -0.88 -23.24
N GLU A 220 -16.44 -1.69 -22.40
CA GLU A 220 -16.88 -3.05 -22.08
C GLU A 220 -18.11 -3.08 -21.16
N LYS A 221 -18.62 -1.91 -20.75
CA LYS A 221 -19.81 -1.76 -19.90
C LYS A 221 -19.71 -2.56 -18.60
N LEU A 222 -18.53 -2.60 -18.01
CA LEU A 222 -18.35 -3.22 -16.71
C LEU A 222 -19.21 -2.50 -15.67
N LYS A 223 -19.73 -3.27 -14.71
CA LYS A 223 -20.62 -2.74 -13.69
C LYS A 223 -19.85 -1.89 -12.69
N ASN A 224 -20.08 -0.59 -12.75
CA ASN A 224 -19.53 0.34 -11.77
C ASN A 224 -20.10 0.10 -10.36
N GLY A 225 -19.28 0.42 -9.37
CA GLY A 225 -19.71 0.44 -7.99
C GLY A 225 -20.79 1.50 -7.72
N ARG A 226 -21.60 1.24 -6.72
CA ARG A 226 -22.59 2.23 -6.25
C ARG A 226 -21.87 3.42 -5.60
N ILE A 227 -22.46 4.61 -5.73
CA ILE A 227 -22.00 5.79 -5.01
C ILE A 227 -22.48 5.68 -3.57
N ILE A 228 -21.69 5.01 -2.74
CA ILE A 228 -21.94 4.86 -1.31
C ILE A 228 -20.72 5.45 -0.60
N TYR A 229 -20.97 6.38 0.32
CA TYR A 229 -19.96 6.95 1.19
C TYR A 229 -20.35 6.66 2.63
N ILE A 230 -19.40 6.12 3.38
CA ILE A 230 -19.62 5.75 4.77
C ILE A 230 -19.05 6.86 5.63
N ALA A 231 -19.91 7.42 6.48
CA ALA A 231 -19.49 8.27 7.59
C ALA A 231 -19.32 7.38 8.81
N VAL A 232 -18.23 7.57 9.53
CA VAL A 232 -17.89 6.81 10.73
C VAL A 232 -18.09 7.73 11.93
N ASP A 233 -18.74 7.22 12.96
CA ASP A 233 -18.87 7.92 14.22
C ASP A 233 -17.52 7.94 14.95
N PRO A 234 -17.10 9.06 15.57
CA PRO A 234 -15.91 9.10 16.39
C PRO A 234 -15.86 8.02 17.46
N ASP A 235 -16.99 7.63 18.04
CA ASP A 235 -17.06 6.59 19.06
C ASP A 235 -16.69 5.20 18.52
N ASP A 236 -16.89 4.95 17.22
CA ASP A 236 -16.54 3.67 16.58
C ASP A 236 -15.02 3.44 16.48
N ILE A 237 -14.22 4.51 16.56
CA ILE A 237 -12.78 4.42 16.48
C ILE A 237 -12.06 4.36 17.84
N ILE A 238 -12.75 4.69 18.92
CA ILE A 238 -12.19 4.64 20.28
C ILE A 238 -11.46 3.31 20.58
N PRO A 239 -11.98 2.13 20.19
CA PRO A 239 -11.28 0.87 20.43
C PRO A 239 -9.89 0.76 19.76
N TYR A 240 -9.63 1.57 18.73
CA TYR A 240 -8.38 1.56 18.00
C TYR A 240 -7.39 2.64 18.46
N ASP A 241 -7.90 3.73 19.04
CA ASP A 241 -7.08 4.86 19.49
C ASP A 241 -6.25 4.53 20.72
N THR A 242 -6.73 3.63 21.53
CA THR A 242 -6.11 3.43 22.82
C THR A 242 -4.73 2.85 22.69
N VAL A 243 -3.77 3.49 23.33
CA VAL A 243 -3.01 2.76 24.31
C VAL A 243 -1.90 3.56 24.90
N GLN A 244 -2.19 4.11 25.95
CA GLN A 244 -1.18 4.43 26.95
C GLN A 244 -1.04 3.20 27.87
N GLY A 245 0.12 2.52 27.81
CA GLY A 245 0.49 1.53 28.81
C GLY A 245 -0.39 0.28 28.92
N ASN A 246 -1.05 -0.14 27.88
CA ASN A 246 -1.83 -1.37 27.92
C ASN A 246 -0.93 -2.58 27.70
N ARG A 247 -0.88 -3.47 28.69
CA ARG A 247 -0.10 -4.71 28.64
C ARG A 247 -0.75 -5.82 27.81
N ASP A 248 -1.98 -5.62 27.36
CA ASP A 248 -2.74 -6.63 26.60
C ASP A 248 -2.52 -6.47 25.09
N PHE A 249 -1.26 -6.41 24.64
CA PHE A 249 -1.02 -6.44 23.21
C PHE A 249 -1.09 -7.87 22.66
N LYS A 250 -1.56 -7.98 21.43
CA LYS A 250 -1.70 -9.26 20.72
C LYS A 250 -0.66 -9.29 19.60
N ALA A 251 0.58 -9.60 19.95
CA ALA A 251 1.59 -9.80 18.93
C ALA A 251 1.41 -11.17 18.28
N TYR A 252 1.43 -11.23 16.98
CA TYR A 252 1.49 -12.47 16.18
C TYR A 252 1.91 -12.16 14.76
N ASN A 253 2.48 -13.13 14.11
CA ASN A 253 2.89 -13.02 12.72
C ASN A 253 1.64 -12.99 11.82
N ILE A 254 1.40 -11.84 11.17
CA ILE A 254 0.22 -11.57 10.35
C ILE A 254 0.24 -12.41 9.08
N LEU A 255 1.40 -12.54 8.45
CA LEU A 255 1.56 -13.23 7.18
C LEU A 255 1.40 -14.75 7.26
N LYS A 256 1.23 -15.30 8.45
CA LYS A 256 1.14 -16.74 8.66
C LYS A 256 0.11 -17.44 7.78
N ASN A 257 -0.96 -16.74 7.43
CA ASN A 257 -2.05 -17.27 6.61
C ASN A 257 -2.24 -16.47 5.30
N GLU A 258 -1.64 -15.29 5.17
CA GLU A 258 -1.92 -14.32 4.11
C GLU A 258 -0.70 -14.06 3.22
N CYS A 259 0.44 -14.73 3.45
CA CYS A 259 1.64 -14.49 2.69
C CYS A 259 1.51 -15.00 1.26
N ILE A 260 1.58 -14.07 0.31
CA ILE A 260 1.59 -14.36 -1.13
C ILE A 260 3.02 -14.33 -1.65
N ARG A 261 3.86 -13.43 -1.10
CA ARG A 261 5.24 -13.25 -1.54
C ARG A 261 6.21 -13.17 -0.37
N GLY A 262 7.42 -13.49 -0.65
CA GLY A 262 8.49 -13.47 0.32
C GLY A 262 9.25 -12.16 0.43
N ILE A 263 10.34 -12.22 1.16
CA ILE A 263 11.28 -11.14 1.42
C ILE A 263 12.31 -11.11 0.29
N ASN A 264 12.28 -10.10 -0.57
CA ASN A 264 13.33 -9.92 -1.58
C ASN A 264 13.21 -8.54 -2.24
N ASP A 265 14.33 -7.91 -2.57
CA ASP A 265 14.39 -6.65 -3.29
C ASP A 265 14.01 -6.78 -4.76
N THR A 266 14.12 -7.95 -5.34
CA THR A 266 13.76 -8.26 -6.73
C THR A 266 12.26 -8.50 -6.94
N GLN A 267 11.44 -8.38 -5.89
CA GLN A 267 10.00 -8.58 -5.98
C GLN A 267 9.35 -7.45 -6.79
N HIS A 268 8.56 -7.82 -7.78
CA HIS A 268 7.94 -6.87 -8.70
C HIS A 268 6.56 -6.39 -8.23
N LEU A 269 5.78 -7.25 -7.56
CA LEU A 269 4.44 -6.93 -7.08
C LEU A 269 4.48 -6.08 -5.80
N SER A 270 4.72 -4.79 -5.96
CA SER A 270 5.15 -3.86 -4.90
C SER A 270 4.23 -3.76 -3.69
N LEU A 271 2.90 -3.91 -3.84
CA LEU A 271 1.98 -3.86 -2.69
C LEU A 271 2.07 -5.08 -1.78
N PHE A 272 2.58 -6.22 -2.29
CA PHE A 272 2.83 -7.43 -1.53
C PHE A 272 4.32 -7.65 -1.21
N LYS A 273 5.16 -6.65 -1.52
CA LYS A 273 6.59 -6.70 -1.25
C LYS A 273 6.84 -6.48 0.23
N LEU A 274 7.64 -7.38 0.82
CA LEU A 274 8.24 -7.14 2.12
C LEU A 274 9.54 -6.33 1.93
N THR A 275 9.67 -5.23 2.64
CA THR A 275 10.74 -4.24 2.43
C THR A 275 11.96 -4.48 3.30
N ARG A 276 11.86 -5.40 4.24
CA ARG A 276 12.96 -5.79 5.13
C ARG A 276 13.91 -6.79 4.48
N THR A 277 15.14 -6.86 4.98
CA THR A 277 16.04 -7.98 4.75
C THR A 277 15.58 -9.22 5.54
N LYS A 278 16.21 -10.38 5.29
CA LYS A 278 15.92 -11.58 6.09
C LYS A 278 16.48 -11.41 7.50
N TYR A 279 15.64 -11.49 8.51
CA TYR A 279 15.98 -11.40 9.91
C TYR A 279 15.66 -12.71 10.65
N ASP A 280 16.39 -12.98 11.73
CA ASP A 280 15.88 -13.87 12.77
C ASP A 280 14.80 -13.10 13.56
N LEU A 281 13.56 -13.29 13.13
CA LEU A 281 12.42 -12.59 13.72
C LEU A 281 12.24 -12.94 15.20
N LYS A 282 12.63 -14.17 15.61
CA LYS A 282 12.54 -14.59 17.01
C LYS A 282 13.51 -13.81 17.88
N ASP A 283 14.77 -13.68 17.44
CA ASP A 283 15.77 -12.90 18.16
C ASP A 283 15.40 -11.41 18.20
N ALA A 284 15.04 -10.83 17.05
CA ALA A 284 14.60 -9.45 16.96
C ALA A 284 13.41 -9.12 17.87
N TYR A 285 12.44 -10.04 17.97
CA TYR A 285 11.22 -9.84 18.76
C TYR A 285 11.47 -10.02 20.25
N LEU A 286 12.22 -11.06 20.66
CA LEU A 286 12.40 -11.38 22.07
C LEU A 286 13.54 -10.61 22.74
N ASN A 287 14.61 -10.29 21.99
CA ASN A 287 15.83 -9.76 22.57
C ASN A 287 16.16 -8.32 22.15
N ASN A 288 15.56 -7.83 21.05
CA ASN A 288 15.92 -6.51 20.48
C ASN A 288 14.68 -5.71 20.01
N TRP A 289 13.50 -5.97 20.58
CA TRP A 289 12.25 -5.37 20.09
C TRP A 289 12.27 -3.84 20.17
N GLU A 290 12.87 -3.24 21.21
CA GLU A 290 12.94 -1.80 21.43
C GLU A 290 13.72 -1.14 20.30
N TYR A 291 14.82 -1.76 19.88
CA TYR A 291 15.64 -1.28 18.77
C TYR A 291 14.83 -1.24 17.49
N HIS A 292 14.16 -2.32 17.12
CA HIS A 292 13.34 -2.38 15.91
C HIS A 292 12.08 -1.50 16.00
N ALA A 293 11.50 -1.35 17.19
CA ALA A 293 10.39 -0.43 17.43
C ALA A 293 10.82 1.05 17.34
N SER A 294 12.07 1.38 17.73
CA SER A 294 12.58 2.75 17.71
C SER A 294 12.52 3.43 16.34
N PHE A 295 12.41 2.64 15.28
CA PHE A 295 12.23 3.15 13.90
C PHE A 295 10.77 3.54 13.59
N SER A 296 9.80 3.23 14.44
CA SER A 296 8.46 3.81 14.34
C SER A 296 8.39 5.17 15.03
N PRO A 297 7.71 6.17 14.46
CA PRO A 297 7.64 7.50 15.07
C PRO A 297 7.11 7.48 16.50
N LEU A 298 6.13 6.63 16.80
CA LEU A 298 5.56 6.49 18.14
C LEU A 298 6.60 6.01 19.15
N TRP A 299 7.29 4.91 18.88
CA TRP A 299 8.28 4.35 19.80
C TRP A 299 9.54 5.19 19.89
N SER A 300 9.97 5.79 18.76
CA SER A 300 11.07 6.75 18.75
C SER A 300 10.83 7.88 19.74
N GLN A 301 9.62 8.46 19.73
CA GLN A 301 9.24 9.52 20.66
C GLN A 301 9.21 9.03 22.12
N ARG A 302 8.63 7.86 22.37
CA ARG A 302 8.54 7.25 23.72
C ARG A 302 9.94 6.98 24.30
N ILE A 303 10.81 6.34 23.52
CA ILE A 303 12.18 6.03 23.90
C ILE A 303 12.96 7.32 24.20
N HIS A 304 12.84 8.31 23.32
CA HIS A 304 13.53 9.60 23.51
C HIS A 304 13.07 10.34 24.77
N TRP A 305 11.79 10.29 25.14
CA TRP A 305 11.29 10.92 26.37
C TRP A 305 11.92 10.38 27.65
N TYR A 306 12.38 9.14 27.63
CA TYR A 306 13.11 8.50 28.72
C TYR A 306 14.63 8.51 28.55
N GLY A 307 15.14 9.36 27.63
CA GLY A 307 16.57 9.49 27.40
C GLY A 307 17.21 8.29 26.72
N GLY A 308 16.42 7.45 26.07
CA GLY A 308 16.90 6.32 25.29
C GLY A 308 17.34 6.73 23.89
N TYR A 309 18.33 6.05 23.35
CA TYR A 309 18.80 6.22 21.98
C TYR A 309 19.29 4.89 21.40
N PRO A 310 19.22 4.69 20.06
CA PRO A 310 19.63 3.44 19.43
C PRO A 310 21.16 3.32 19.36
N ASP A 311 21.69 2.18 19.78
CA ASP A 311 23.02 1.70 19.45
C ASP A 311 22.92 0.80 18.21
N TYR A 312 23.36 1.31 17.08
CA TYR A 312 23.25 0.63 15.79
C TYR A 312 24.17 -0.60 15.69
N ASP A 313 25.30 -0.59 16.35
CA ASP A 313 26.28 -1.68 16.31
C ASP A 313 25.77 -2.89 17.11
N ARG A 314 25.14 -2.63 18.26
CA ARG A 314 24.61 -3.66 19.16
C ARG A 314 23.14 -4.02 18.87
N GLN A 315 22.46 -3.21 18.06
CA GLN A 315 21.03 -3.31 17.80
C GLN A 315 20.19 -3.27 19.09
N LYS A 316 20.51 -2.32 19.97
CA LYS A 316 19.85 -2.13 21.28
C LYS A 316 19.55 -0.67 21.53
N ILE A 317 18.61 -0.43 22.42
CA ILE A 317 18.41 0.90 23.01
C ILE A 317 19.29 1.04 24.26
N ILE A 318 19.95 2.18 24.37
CA ILE A 318 20.73 2.55 25.55
C ILE A 318 20.02 3.73 26.21
N PHE A 319 19.72 3.61 27.49
CA PHE A 319 19.18 4.70 28.29
C PHE A 319 20.31 5.45 29.02
N ASN A 320 20.07 6.72 29.32
CA ASN A 320 21.05 7.57 29.98
C ASN A 320 21.38 7.08 31.40
N ASP A 321 20.43 6.45 32.08
CA ASP A 321 20.55 5.91 33.42
C ASP A 321 19.50 4.81 33.68
N ASP A 322 19.77 3.98 34.70
CA ASP A 322 18.93 2.83 35.08
C ASP A 322 17.53 3.26 35.55
N GLU A 323 17.39 4.45 36.15
CA GLU A 323 16.08 4.96 36.62
C GLU A 323 15.16 5.29 35.45
N SER A 324 15.72 5.86 34.40
CA SER A 324 14.99 6.18 33.16
C SER A 324 14.56 4.91 32.43
N GLU A 325 15.45 3.92 32.35
CA GLU A 325 15.14 2.60 31.80
C GLU A 325 14.02 1.91 32.57
N GLU A 326 14.11 1.86 33.90
CA GLU A 326 13.05 1.25 34.75
C GLU A 326 11.70 1.97 34.58
N LYS A 327 11.69 3.30 34.48
CA LYS A 327 10.49 4.08 34.23
C LYS A 327 9.86 3.77 32.87
N PHE A 328 10.68 3.62 31.84
CA PHE A 328 10.23 3.25 30.51
C PHE A 328 9.55 1.89 30.52
N TYR A 329 10.20 0.84 31.03
CA TYR A 329 9.65 -0.49 31.09
C TYR A 329 8.43 -0.60 32.02
N ARG A 330 8.41 0.11 33.13
CA ARG A 330 7.24 0.15 34.01
C ARG A 330 6.00 0.74 33.33
N LEU A 331 6.19 1.73 32.45
CA LEU A 331 5.07 2.35 31.72
C LEU A 331 4.66 1.55 30.49
N TYR A 332 5.64 1.10 29.74
CA TYR A 332 5.41 0.48 28.43
C TYR A 332 5.63 -1.04 28.45
N GLY A 333 5.85 -1.66 29.51
CA GLY A 333 6.01 -3.09 29.84
C GLY A 333 5.59 -4.14 28.80
N TYR A 334 6.08 -3.96 27.56
CA TYR A 334 5.87 -4.88 26.45
C TYR A 334 7.03 -5.88 26.41
N GLU A 335 7.19 -6.67 27.45
CA GLU A 335 8.27 -7.65 27.51
C GLU A 335 7.83 -8.90 26.73
N PRO A 336 8.26 -9.06 25.45
CA PRO A 336 7.80 -10.14 24.61
C PRO A 336 8.12 -11.52 25.17
N ASP A 337 9.24 -11.67 25.88
CA ASP A 337 9.68 -12.90 26.51
C ASP A 337 8.85 -13.27 27.77
N GLU A 338 8.24 -12.29 28.43
CA GLU A 338 7.33 -12.49 29.55
C GLU A 338 5.89 -12.80 29.11
N GLN A 339 5.58 -12.65 27.82
CA GLN A 339 4.26 -12.98 27.28
C GLN A 339 3.99 -14.49 27.37
N LYS A 340 2.71 -14.86 27.37
CA LYS A 340 2.31 -16.27 27.31
C LYS A 340 2.96 -16.94 26.10
N LEU A 341 3.45 -18.15 26.28
CA LEU A 341 4.14 -18.93 25.23
C LEU A 341 3.33 -19.01 23.92
N GLU A 342 2.00 -19.03 24.01
CA GLU A 342 1.11 -19.03 22.86
C GLU A 342 1.26 -17.72 22.04
N VAL A 343 1.36 -16.58 22.72
CA VAL A 343 1.55 -15.26 22.10
C VAL A 343 2.93 -15.18 21.47
N GLN A 344 3.97 -15.60 22.19
CA GLN A 344 5.34 -15.65 21.66
C GLN A 344 5.40 -16.50 20.38
N ASN A 345 4.85 -17.72 20.43
CA ASN A 345 4.86 -18.63 19.28
C ASN A 345 4.05 -18.09 18.09
N LYS A 346 2.96 -17.34 18.34
CA LYS A 346 2.20 -16.69 17.29
C LYS A 346 2.97 -15.53 16.64
N SER A 347 3.75 -14.80 17.43
CA SER A 347 4.49 -13.61 16.99
C SER A 347 5.69 -13.99 16.11
N VAL A 348 6.40 -15.05 16.47
CA VAL A 348 7.63 -15.49 15.80
C VAL A 348 7.47 -16.78 15.01
N GLY A 349 6.24 -17.30 14.91
CA GLY A 349 6.00 -18.59 14.26
C GLY A 349 6.22 -18.54 12.77
N PHE A 350 6.70 -19.67 12.23
CA PHE A 350 6.88 -19.81 10.79
C PHE A 350 5.57 -19.72 10.02
N ILE A 351 5.64 -19.18 8.82
CA ILE A 351 4.54 -19.17 7.86
C ILE A 351 4.27 -20.61 7.45
N LYS A 352 3.08 -21.11 7.77
CA LYS A 352 2.70 -22.50 7.48
C LYS A 352 2.18 -22.69 6.06
N LYS A 353 1.61 -21.65 5.46
CA LYS A 353 1.00 -21.70 4.14
C LYS A 353 1.30 -20.41 3.39
N VAL A 354 1.94 -20.55 2.25
CA VAL A 354 2.21 -19.47 1.31
C VAL A 354 1.31 -19.70 0.11
N TYR A 355 0.56 -18.66 -0.25
CA TYR A 355 -0.21 -18.66 -1.48
C TYR A 355 0.68 -18.18 -2.62
N ASN A 356 0.53 -18.77 -3.80
CA ASN A 356 1.24 -18.37 -5.01
C ASN A 356 0.43 -17.31 -5.81
N TRP A 357 1.05 -16.75 -6.84
CA TRP A 357 0.42 -15.71 -7.67
C TRP A 357 -0.74 -16.25 -8.50
N LYS A 358 -0.71 -17.51 -8.89
CA LYS A 358 -1.83 -18.19 -9.54
C LYS A 358 -3.04 -18.23 -8.62
N TRP A 359 -2.85 -18.61 -7.36
CA TRP A 359 -3.93 -18.59 -6.37
C TRP A 359 -4.49 -17.16 -6.17
N PHE A 360 -3.61 -16.16 -6.06
CA PHE A 360 -4.02 -14.76 -5.92
C PHE A 360 -4.87 -14.32 -7.12
N TYR A 361 -4.36 -14.52 -8.32
CA TYR A 361 -5.06 -14.12 -9.54
C TYR A 361 -6.41 -14.83 -9.68
N ASP A 362 -6.47 -16.15 -9.51
CA ASP A 362 -7.70 -16.94 -9.60
C ASP A 362 -8.74 -16.52 -8.54
N THR A 363 -8.30 -16.10 -7.36
CA THR A 363 -9.17 -15.63 -6.29
C THR A 363 -9.76 -14.26 -6.59
N TYR A 364 -8.98 -13.33 -7.14
CA TYR A 364 -9.33 -11.91 -7.23
C TYR A 364 -9.59 -11.39 -8.64
N LYS A 365 -9.36 -12.15 -9.71
CA LYS A 365 -9.53 -11.73 -11.12
C LYS A 365 -10.96 -11.35 -11.55
N LYS A 366 -11.91 -11.32 -10.64
CA LYS A 366 -13.31 -10.99 -10.92
C LYS A 366 -13.46 -9.63 -11.59
N ASN A 367 -14.33 -9.57 -12.62
CA ASN A 367 -14.61 -8.35 -13.39
C ASN A 367 -13.39 -7.76 -14.13
N GLY A 368 -12.41 -8.60 -14.48
CA GLY A 368 -11.25 -8.20 -15.24
C GLY A 368 -11.53 -7.95 -16.72
N LEU A 369 -10.66 -7.14 -17.34
CA LEU A 369 -10.68 -6.79 -18.77
C LEU A 369 -9.80 -7.71 -19.62
N PHE A 370 -8.82 -8.34 -19.01
CA PHE A 370 -7.89 -9.22 -19.71
C PHE A 370 -7.45 -10.37 -18.83
N ASP A 371 -6.94 -11.41 -19.46
CA ASP A 371 -6.38 -12.56 -18.78
C ASP A 371 -4.85 -12.46 -18.66
N VAL A 372 -4.35 -12.87 -17.51
CA VAL A 372 -2.92 -13.06 -17.25
C VAL A 372 -2.54 -14.47 -17.67
N TYR A 373 -1.42 -14.63 -18.40
CA TYR A 373 -0.96 -15.95 -18.83
C TYR A 373 -0.37 -16.73 -17.65
N GLU A 374 -0.47 -18.04 -17.68
CA GLU A 374 0.01 -18.90 -16.61
C GLU A 374 1.53 -18.76 -16.44
N GLU A 375 2.26 -18.65 -17.55
CA GLU A 375 3.71 -18.45 -17.57
C GLU A 375 4.12 -17.15 -16.87
N GLU A 376 3.33 -16.08 -17.03
CA GLU A 376 3.58 -14.80 -16.34
C GLU A 376 3.43 -14.94 -14.81
N LEU A 377 2.49 -15.76 -14.36
CA LEU A 377 2.28 -16.01 -12.93
C LEU A 377 3.37 -16.90 -12.34
N GLU A 378 3.87 -17.89 -13.11
CA GLU A 378 4.94 -18.76 -12.67
C GLU A 378 6.27 -18.01 -12.48
N GLU A 379 6.58 -17.02 -13.32
CA GLU A 379 7.77 -16.20 -13.16
C GLU A 379 7.79 -15.39 -11.87
N PHE A 380 6.64 -14.99 -11.37
CA PHE A 380 6.56 -14.33 -10.06
C PHE A 380 6.80 -15.27 -8.88
N ASP A 381 6.67 -16.59 -9.09
CA ASP A 381 6.82 -17.61 -8.04
C ASP A 381 8.22 -18.23 -7.98
N VAL A 382 9.12 -17.94 -8.96
CA VAL A 382 10.43 -18.59 -9.11
C VAL A 382 11.37 -18.39 -7.91
N ASP A 383 11.22 -17.30 -7.17
CA ASP A 383 12.00 -17.04 -5.95
C ASP A 383 11.30 -17.57 -4.68
N GLY A 384 10.76 -18.78 -4.76
CA GLY A 384 10.11 -19.43 -3.62
C GLY A 384 10.99 -19.40 -2.38
N LEU A 385 10.58 -18.62 -1.39
CA LEU A 385 11.23 -18.56 -0.09
C LEU A 385 11.11 -19.93 0.58
N LYS A 386 12.20 -20.65 0.59
CA LYS A 386 12.42 -21.67 1.61
C LYS A 386 12.76 -20.92 2.90
N TYR A 387 11.81 -20.81 3.79
CA TYR A 387 12.01 -20.41 5.19
C TYR A 387 12.51 -21.62 5.99
#